data_aa86c2eaa95ff4f177224edbf65154da
#
_entry.id   aa86c2eaa95ff4f177224edbf65154da
#
_cell.length_a   1.000
_cell.length_b   1.000
_cell.length_c   1.000
_cell.angle_alpha   90.00
_cell.angle_beta   90.00
_cell.angle_gamma   90.00
#
_symmetry.space_group_name_H-M   'P 1'
#
loop_
_entity.id
_entity.type
_entity.pdbx_description
1 polymer ?
#
loop_
_entity_poly.entity_id
_entity_poly.type
_entity_poly.pdbx_seq_one_letter_code
_entity_poly.pdbx_strand_id
1 'polypeptide(L)'
;MSLEFVRKLPTPTEIREQYPLSARATEIKKQRDAEIAKVFTGDSDKFLVIVGPCSADNEDAVLEYNHRLAKVADKVSDKLIIIPRVYTNKPRTTGEGYKGIVHQPDPEGKPDLLHGLIAMRKMHMRVVEETDLTSADEMLYPSNWSYLSDILSYVAVGARSVENQEHRLTVSGIDIPAGMKNPTSGDLSVMINSVIAAQGSHSFIYRTWEVKTSGNPLAHTILRGATNKHGNSVPNYHYEDIQLLLEKYNETHLVNPATIIDANHSNSGKKYEQQIRIVKDVLHTRRCNKDIESLVKGVMIESYLEPGNQKIGCGNHVYGKSITDPCLGWDQTEHLIYDIAEEC
;
A
#
# COMPACT_ATOMS: atom_id res chain seq x y z
N MET A 1 11.54 5.57 35.38
CA MET A 1 11.55 5.17 33.98
C MET A 1 10.16 5.44 33.40
N SER A 2 10.03 6.08 32.28
CA SER A 2 8.72 6.45 31.69
C SER A 2 8.11 5.35 30.82
N LEU A 3 8.83 4.24 30.61
CA LEU A 3 8.34 3.05 29.91
C LEU A 3 7.85 2.02 30.94
N GLU A 4 6.60 1.56 30.75
CA GLU A 4 6.00 0.45 31.49
C GLU A 4 5.84 -0.76 30.57
N PHE A 5 6.36 -1.92 30.97
CA PHE A 5 6.19 -3.17 30.25
C PHE A 5 4.87 -3.84 30.67
N VAL A 6 3.81 -3.60 29.92
CA VAL A 6 2.45 -4.06 30.26
C VAL A 6 2.31 -5.58 30.08
N ARG A 7 2.76 -6.11 28.94
CA ARG A 7 2.74 -7.56 28.63
C ARG A 7 3.71 -7.91 27.50
N LYS A 8 4.16 -9.15 27.44
CA LYS A 8 4.87 -9.70 26.29
C LYS A 8 3.84 -10.07 25.22
N LEU A 9 4.04 -9.60 24.00
CA LEU A 9 3.22 -9.99 22.85
C LEU A 9 3.74 -11.31 22.25
N PRO A 10 2.87 -12.13 21.64
CA PRO A 10 3.31 -13.31 20.93
C PRO A 10 4.23 -12.93 19.78
N THR A 11 5.18 -13.81 19.49
CA THR A 11 6.07 -13.68 18.33
C THR A 11 5.29 -13.89 17.03
N PRO A 12 5.79 -13.40 15.89
CA PRO A 12 5.18 -13.72 14.59
C PRO A 12 5.10 -15.21 14.29
N THR A 13 6.06 -16.00 14.75
CA THR A 13 6.04 -17.46 14.58
C THR A 13 4.85 -18.06 15.33
N GLU A 14 4.66 -17.70 16.61
CA GLU A 14 3.53 -18.15 17.42
C GLU A 14 2.18 -17.73 16.80
N ILE A 15 2.07 -16.49 16.30
CA ILE A 15 0.84 -16.03 15.64
C ILE A 15 0.58 -16.78 14.32
N ARG A 16 1.61 -17.04 13.51
CA ARG A 16 1.47 -17.81 12.26
C ARG A 16 1.11 -19.26 12.52
N GLU A 17 1.65 -19.88 13.54
CA GLU A 17 1.30 -21.24 13.97
C GLU A 17 -0.14 -21.32 14.49
N GLN A 18 -0.60 -20.30 15.22
CA GLN A 18 -1.97 -20.23 15.74
C GLN A 18 -3.00 -19.92 14.65
N TYR A 19 -2.63 -19.13 13.66
CA TYR A 19 -3.46 -18.72 12.52
C TYR A 19 -2.72 -18.98 11.19
N PRO A 20 -2.55 -20.26 10.79
CA PRO A 20 -1.87 -20.62 9.54
C PRO A 20 -2.75 -20.33 8.33
N LEU A 21 -2.11 -19.98 7.19
CA LEU A 21 -2.80 -20.00 5.90
C LEU A 21 -3.14 -21.44 5.51
N SER A 22 -4.24 -21.61 4.78
CA SER A 22 -4.52 -22.87 4.10
C SER A 22 -3.49 -23.16 2.99
N ALA A 23 -3.34 -24.41 2.63
CA ALA A 23 -2.50 -24.81 1.50
C ALA A 23 -2.95 -24.12 0.20
N ARG A 24 -4.27 -23.95 0.02
CA ARG A 24 -4.86 -23.23 -1.12
C ARG A 24 -4.42 -21.75 -1.14
N ALA A 25 -4.60 -21.03 -0.05
CA ALA A 25 -4.23 -19.62 0.03
C ALA A 25 -2.71 -19.40 -0.14
N THR A 26 -1.89 -20.33 0.38
CA THR A 26 -0.43 -20.31 0.17
C THR A 26 -0.07 -20.44 -1.31
N GLU A 27 -0.73 -21.33 -2.07
CA GLU A 27 -0.48 -21.48 -3.50
C GLU A 27 -0.99 -20.27 -4.30
N ILE A 28 -2.18 -19.73 -3.95
CA ILE A 28 -2.69 -18.50 -4.54
C ILE A 28 -1.68 -17.35 -4.35
N LYS A 29 -1.20 -17.17 -3.12
CA LYS A 29 -0.20 -16.12 -2.84
C LYS A 29 1.04 -16.30 -3.72
N LYS A 30 1.59 -17.49 -3.82
CA LYS A 30 2.77 -17.76 -4.64
C LYS A 30 2.55 -17.41 -6.10
N GLN A 31 1.38 -17.75 -6.66
CA GLN A 31 1.02 -17.42 -8.05
C GLN A 31 0.87 -15.91 -8.24
N ARG A 32 0.15 -15.24 -7.32
CA ARG A 32 -0.05 -13.80 -7.35
C ARG A 32 1.26 -13.03 -7.21
N ASP A 33 2.14 -13.43 -6.29
CA ASP A 33 3.47 -12.81 -6.14
C ASP A 33 4.27 -12.89 -7.45
N ALA A 34 4.25 -14.04 -8.11
CA ALA A 34 4.94 -14.22 -9.39
C ALA A 34 4.33 -13.36 -10.51
N GLU A 35 2.98 -13.24 -10.57
CA GLU A 35 2.31 -12.37 -11.55
C GLU A 35 2.64 -10.88 -11.32
N ILE A 36 2.58 -10.43 -10.07
CA ILE A 36 2.86 -9.03 -9.73
C ILE A 36 4.35 -8.72 -10.01
N ALA A 37 5.27 -9.62 -9.65
CA ALA A 37 6.70 -9.45 -9.92
C ALA A 37 6.99 -9.25 -11.41
N LYS A 38 6.32 -10.01 -12.31
CA LYS A 38 6.47 -9.87 -13.76
C LYS A 38 6.15 -8.47 -14.30
N VAL A 39 5.22 -7.75 -13.67
CA VAL A 39 4.93 -6.37 -14.06
C VAL A 39 6.12 -5.46 -13.75
N PHE A 40 6.76 -5.66 -12.61
CA PHE A 40 7.93 -4.85 -12.22
C PHE A 40 9.18 -5.21 -13.03
N THR A 41 9.37 -6.47 -13.41
CA THR A 41 10.50 -6.91 -14.23
C THR A 41 10.31 -6.63 -15.73
N GLY A 42 9.12 -6.22 -16.15
CA GLY A 42 8.80 -5.97 -17.57
C GLY A 42 8.43 -7.23 -18.36
N ASP A 43 8.21 -8.36 -17.69
CA ASP A 43 7.78 -9.63 -18.30
C ASP A 43 6.25 -9.70 -18.47
N SER A 44 5.52 -8.67 -18.05
CA SER A 44 4.08 -8.52 -18.21
C SER A 44 3.71 -7.06 -18.44
N ASP A 45 2.85 -6.82 -19.43
CA ASP A 45 2.31 -5.50 -19.77
C ASP A 45 1.08 -5.13 -18.95
N LYS A 46 0.63 -6.01 -18.02
CA LYS A 46 -0.53 -5.72 -17.18
C LYS A 46 -0.27 -4.51 -16.30
N PHE A 47 -1.33 -3.75 -16.03
CA PHE A 47 -1.29 -2.58 -15.18
C PHE A 47 -1.79 -2.90 -13.78
N LEU A 48 -1.12 -2.37 -12.75
CA LEU A 48 -1.47 -2.61 -11.35
C LEU A 48 -2.50 -1.59 -10.86
N VAL A 49 -3.56 -2.06 -10.23
CA VAL A 49 -4.53 -1.21 -9.52
C VAL A 49 -4.56 -1.62 -8.05
N ILE A 50 -3.90 -0.80 -7.20
CA ILE A 50 -3.87 -1.00 -5.75
C ILE A 50 -5.01 -0.19 -5.16
N VAL A 51 -6.11 -0.84 -4.76
CA VAL A 51 -7.37 -0.15 -4.45
C VAL A 51 -8.05 -0.69 -3.19
N GLY A 52 -8.55 0.21 -2.34
CA GLY A 52 -9.26 -0.12 -1.12
C GLY A 52 -9.29 1.03 -0.12
N PRO A 53 -9.81 0.83 1.10
CA PRO A 53 -10.03 1.88 2.08
C PRO A 53 -8.73 2.56 2.51
N CYS A 54 -8.86 3.81 2.94
CA CYS A 54 -7.76 4.57 3.53
C CYS A 54 -7.19 3.87 4.77
N SER A 55 -8.06 3.28 5.60
CA SER A 55 -7.71 2.35 6.67
C SER A 55 -8.77 1.25 6.75
N ALA A 56 -8.30 0.02 6.98
CA ALA A 56 -9.15 -1.14 7.22
C ALA A 56 -9.60 -1.09 8.69
N ASP A 57 -10.83 -0.65 8.92
CA ASP A 57 -11.39 -0.38 10.24
C ASP A 57 -12.44 -1.39 10.68
N ASN A 58 -13.12 -2.02 9.74
CA ASN A 58 -14.19 -3.00 9.97
C ASN A 58 -13.99 -4.22 9.07
N GLU A 59 -13.80 -5.38 9.68
CA GLU A 59 -13.47 -6.62 8.96
C GLU A 59 -14.55 -7.02 7.96
N ASP A 60 -15.82 -6.95 8.34
CA ASP A 60 -16.94 -7.37 7.47
C ASP A 60 -17.10 -6.41 6.28
N ALA A 61 -16.97 -5.11 6.50
CA ALA A 61 -17.04 -4.12 5.42
C ALA A 61 -15.86 -4.22 4.45
N VAL A 62 -14.65 -4.49 4.96
CA VAL A 62 -13.45 -4.75 4.14
C VAL A 62 -13.65 -6.01 3.30
N LEU A 63 -14.20 -7.07 3.87
CA LEU A 63 -14.46 -8.31 3.13
C LEU A 63 -15.56 -8.14 2.09
N GLU A 64 -16.68 -7.48 2.43
CA GLU A 64 -17.71 -7.18 1.44
C GLU A 64 -17.14 -6.38 0.26
N TYR A 65 -16.32 -5.36 0.54
CA TYR A 65 -15.63 -4.62 -0.50
C TYR A 65 -14.76 -5.52 -1.38
N ASN A 66 -13.97 -6.41 -0.77
CA ASN A 66 -13.09 -7.32 -1.50
C ASN A 66 -13.84 -8.41 -2.28
N HIS A 67 -14.99 -8.90 -1.81
CA HIS A 67 -15.86 -9.77 -2.58
C HIS A 67 -16.42 -9.11 -3.84
N ARG A 68 -16.78 -7.82 -3.75
CA ARG A 68 -17.17 -7.06 -4.94
C ARG A 68 -15.98 -6.86 -5.87
N LEU A 69 -14.80 -6.53 -5.31
CA LEU A 69 -13.57 -6.30 -6.06
C LEU A 69 -13.09 -7.54 -6.81
N ALA A 70 -13.20 -8.73 -6.22
CA ALA A 70 -12.85 -9.99 -6.87
C ALA A 70 -13.66 -10.24 -8.15
N LYS A 71 -14.98 -9.95 -8.13
CA LYS A 71 -15.84 -10.09 -9.32
C LYS A 71 -15.46 -9.15 -10.45
N VAL A 72 -14.93 -7.96 -10.13
CA VAL A 72 -14.42 -7.01 -11.12
C VAL A 72 -13.05 -7.47 -11.61
N ALA A 73 -12.18 -7.90 -10.69
CA ALA A 73 -10.84 -8.38 -11.00
C ALA A 73 -10.86 -9.53 -12.03
N ASP A 74 -11.77 -10.47 -11.89
CA ASP A 74 -11.95 -11.59 -12.85
C ASP A 74 -12.23 -11.07 -14.27
N LYS A 75 -13.07 -10.04 -14.40
CA LYS A 75 -13.50 -9.50 -15.70
C LYS A 75 -12.42 -8.68 -16.44
N VAL A 76 -11.43 -8.17 -15.69
CA VAL A 76 -10.35 -7.31 -16.24
C VAL A 76 -8.97 -7.98 -16.11
N SER A 77 -8.94 -9.27 -15.79
CA SER A 77 -7.73 -10.03 -15.48
C SER A 77 -6.77 -10.18 -16.66
N ASP A 78 -7.22 -9.99 -17.88
CA ASP A 78 -6.39 -9.98 -19.08
C ASP A 78 -5.48 -8.75 -19.16
N LYS A 79 -5.90 -7.61 -18.60
CA LYS A 79 -5.21 -6.32 -18.66
C LYS A 79 -4.70 -5.79 -17.33
N LEU A 80 -5.44 -6.07 -16.26
CA LEU A 80 -5.15 -5.52 -14.95
C LEU A 80 -4.81 -6.60 -13.92
N ILE A 81 -3.97 -6.22 -12.95
CA ILE A 81 -3.80 -6.96 -11.71
C ILE A 81 -4.33 -6.09 -10.57
N ILE A 82 -5.45 -6.52 -9.99
CA ILE A 82 -6.05 -5.83 -8.84
C ILE A 82 -5.38 -6.31 -7.56
N ILE A 83 -4.94 -5.37 -6.72
CA ILE A 83 -4.35 -5.63 -5.40
C ILE A 83 -5.20 -4.90 -4.36
N PRO A 84 -5.96 -5.61 -3.52
CA PRO A 84 -6.69 -5.03 -2.41
C PRO A 84 -5.77 -4.22 -1.49
N ARG A 85 -6.15 -2.99 -1.21
CA ARG A 85 -5.53 -2.15 -0.21
C ARG A 85 -6.21 -2.42 1.13
N VAL A 86 -5.54 -3.14 2.03
CA VAL A 86 -6.00 -3.49 3.38
C VAL A 86 -5.02 -2.90 4.39
N TYR A 87 -5.10 -1.58 4.58
CA TYR A 87 -4.16 -0.86 5.44
C TYR A 87 -4.59 -0.94 6.89
N THR A 88 -3.86 -1.72 7.66
CA THR A 88 -4.17 -2.06 9.07
C THR A 88 -3.53 -1.11 10.07
N ASN A 89 -2.64 -0.25 9.62
CA ASN A 89 -2.01 0.81 10.41
C ASN A 89 -2.30 2.19 9.80
N LYS A 90 -2.43 3.21 10.66
CA LYS A 90 -2.60 4.59 10.22
C LYS A 90 -1.60 5.51 10.91
N PRO A 91 -0.65 6.12 10.16
CA PRO A 91 0.29 7.08 10.74
C PRO A 91 -0.43 8.36 11.16
N ARG A 92 -0.13 8.83 12.39
CA ARG A 92 -0.69 10.05 12.97
C ARG A 92 0.43 10.98 13.40
N THR A 93 0.54 12.15 12.76
CA THR A 93 1.61 13.12 13.01
C THR A 93 1.62 13.63 14.45
N THR A 94 0.43 13.85 15.04
CA THR A 94 0.29 14.31 16.43
C THR A 94 0.10 13.16 17.43
N GLY A 95 -0.02 11.93 16.95
CA GLY A 95 -0.33 10.76 17.78
C GLY A 95 -1.81 10.65 18.19
N GLU A 96 -2.67 11.57 17.73
CA GLU A 96 -4.11 11.58 18.03
C GLU A 96 -4.93 10.93 16.91
N GLY A 97 -6.12 10.42 17.27
CA GLY A 97 -7.08 9.79 16.35
C GLY A 97 -6.82 8.30 16.13
N TYR A 98 -7.64 7.68 15.29
CA TYR A 98 -7.58 6.24 14.99
C TYR A 98 -6.23 5.86 14.37
N LYS A 99 -5.54 4.89 14.98
CA LYS A 99 -4.18 4.45 14.61
C LYS A 99 -4.16 3.15 13.78
N GLY A 100 -5.31 2.68 13.36
CA GLY A 100 -5.47 1.41 12.65
C GLY A 100 -5.85 0.24 13.57
N ILE A 101 -6.32 -0.84 12.94
CA ILE A 101 -6.85 -2.03 13.64
C ILE A 101 -5.80 -2.70 14.53
N VAL A 102 -4.51 -2.57 14.21
CA VAL A 102 -3.42 -3.10 15.06
C VAL A 102 -3.42 -2.46 16.44
N HIS A 103 -3.73 -1.19 16.54
CA HIS A 103 -3.80 -0.48 17.82
C HIS A 103 -5.19 -0.53 18.46
N GLN A 104 -6.23 -0.44 17.64
CA GLN A 104 -7.62 -0.30 18.05
C GLN A 104 -8.49 -1.21 17.18
N PRO A 105 -8.57 -2.53 17.50
CA PRO A 105 -9.45 -3.45 16.78
C PRO A 105 -10.93 -3.05 16.83
N ASP A 106 -11.34 -2.37 17.90
CA ASP A 106 -12.58 -1.59 17.98
C ASP A 106 -12.22 -0.10 17.89
N PRO A 107 -12.62 0.62 16.84
CA PRO A 107 -12.31 2.04 16.65
C PRO A 107 -12.78 2.96 17.79
N GLU A 108 -13.83 2.58 18.52
CA GLU A 108 -14.36 3.30 19.70
C GLU A 108 -13.77 2.79 21.02
N GLY A 109 -13.06 1.65 20.96
CA GLY A 109 -12.48 0.99 22.12
C GLY A 109 -11.14 1.57 22.56
N LYS A 110 -10.65 1.03 23.68
CA LYS A 110 -9.29 1.31 24.16
C LYS A 110 -8.26 0.56 23.31
N PRO A 111 -7.00 1.04 23.23
CA PRO A 111 -5.92 0.32 22.57
C PRO A 111 -5.74 -1.10 23.11
N ASP A 112 -5.71 -2.08 22.20
CA ASP A 112 -5.45 -3.49 22.49
C ASP A 112 -4.56 -4.11 21.40
N LEU A 113 -3.26 -4.02 21.59
CA LEU A 113 -2.27 -4.48 20.62
C LEU A 113 -2.29 -5.99 20.39
N LEU A 114 -2.65 -6.79 21.39
CA LEU A 114 -2.71 -8.24 21.21
C LEU A 114 -3.85 -8.65 20.27
N HIS A 115 -5.06 -8.20 20.56
CA HIS A 115 -6.21 -8.46 19.69
C HIS A 115 -6.08 -7.75 18.33
N GLY A 116 -5.41 -6.58 18.32
CA GLY A 116 -5.11 -5.86 17.07
C GLY A 116 -4.18 -6.64 16.13
N LEU A 117 -3.11 -7.26 16.63
CA LEU A 117 -2.23 -8.12 15.84
C LEU A 117 -2.97 -9.35 15.27
N ILE A 118 -3.85 -9.95 16.08
CA ILE A 118 -4.68 -11.08 15.64
C ILE A 118 -5.70 -10.64 14.59
N ALA A 119 -6.38 -9.51 14.81
CA ALA A 119 -7.36 -8.95 13.88
C ALA A 119 -6.72 -8.59 12.53
N MET A 120 -5.55 -7.92 12.56
CA MET A 120 -4.75 -7.63 11.37
C MET A 120 -4.51 -8.89 10.54
N ARG A 121 -3.96 -9.94 11.17
CA ARG A 121 -3.64 -11.18 10.46
C ARG A 121 -4.89 -11.86 9.91
N LYS A 122 -5.94 -12.01 10.72
CA LYS A 122 -7.21 -12.62 10.31
C LYS A 122 -7.84 -11.91 9.12
N MET A 123 -7.86 -10.58 9.14
CA MET A 123 -8.41 -9.78 8.04
C MET A 123 -7.70 -10.07 6.71
N HIS A 124 -6.36 -10.05 6.69
CA HIS A 124 -5.60 -10.39 5.48
C HIS A 124 -5.77 -11.85 5.05
N MET A 125 -5.82 -12.78 6.01
CA MET A 125 -6.10 -14.20 5.72
C MET A 125 -7.46 -14.37 5.04
N ARG A 126 -8.52 -13.78 5.61
CA ARG A 126 -9.87 -13.87 5.05
C ARG A 126 -9.95 -13.27 3.65
N VAL A 127 -9.25 -12.18 3.37
CA VAL A 127 -9.20 -11.61 2.01
C VAL A 127 -8.69 -12.66 1.02
N VAL A 128 -7.55 -13.30 1.26
CA VAL A 128 -7.04 -14.31 0.31
C VAL A 128 -7.87 -15.59 0.30
N GLU A 129 -8.34 -16.07 1.45
CA GLU A 129 -9.11 -17.29 1.55
C GLU A 129 -10.49 -17.19 0.89
N GLU A 130 -11.13 -16.02 0.97
CA GLU A 130 -12.50 -15.84 0.50
C GLU A 130 -12.59 -15.24 -0.91
N THR A 131 -11.52 -14.58 -1.41
CA THR A 131 -11.59 -13.81 -2.67
C THR A 131 -10.50 -14.17 -3.69
N ASP A 132 -9.54 -15.00 -3.35
CA ASP A 132 -8.35 -15.32 -4.16
C ASP A 132 -7.48 -14.10 -4.51
N LEU A 133 -7.74 -12.94 -3.90
CA LEU A 133 -6.93 -11.74 -4.03
C LEU A 133 -5.93 -11.66 -2.88
N THR A 134 -4.69 -11.32 -3.20
CA THR A 134 -3.66 -11.03 -2.21
C THR A 134 -3.53 -9.52 -2.02
N SER A 135 -3.31 -9.09 -0.79
CA SER A 135 -3.47 -7.69 -0.40
C SER A 135 -2.15 -6.93 -0.23
N ALA A 136 -2.29 -5.60 -0.19
CA ALA A 136 -1.26 -4.64 0.17
C ALA A 136 -1.51 -4.07 1.57
N ASP A 137 -0.43 -3.83 2.33
CA ASP A 137 -0.49 -3.03 3.57
C ASP A 137 0.65 -2.00 3.63
N GLU A 138 0.49 -0.96 4.47
CA GLU A 138 1.54 0.00 4.76
C GLU A 138 2.39 -0.48 5.93
N MET A 139 3.68 -0.69 5.70
CA MET A 139 4.64 -1.01 6.74
C MET A 139 4.95 0.25 7.57
N LEU A 140 4.03 0.60 8.48
CA LEU A 140 4.24 1.71 9.42
C LEU A 140 5.30 1.36 10.46
N TYR A 141 5.30 0.11 10.93
CA TYR A 141 6.29 -0.44 11.85
C TYR A 141 6.97 -1.63 11.20
N PRO A 142 8.30 -1.59 10.97
CA PRO A 142 9.04 -2.70 10.36
C PRO A 142 8.84 -4.05 11.09
N SER A 143 8.69 -4.01 12.43
CA SER A 143 8.43 -5.21 13.24
C SER A 143 7.12 -5.91 12.89
N ASN A 144 6.11 -5.19 12.35
CA ASN A 144 4.80 -5.77 12.02
C ASN A 144 4.85 -6.60 10.73
N TRP A 145 5.77 -6.31 9.82
CA TRP A 145 5.96 -7.07 8.58
C TRP A 145 5.99 -8.58 8.80
N SER A 146 6.74 -9.04 9.79
CA SER A 146 6.92 -10.47 10.03
C SER A 146 5.64 -11.22 10.42
N TYR A 147 4.60 -10.53 10.89
CA TYR A 147 3.29 -11.15 11.18
C TYR A 147 2.47 -11.40 9.91
N LEU A 148 2.82 -10.74 8.80
CA LEU A 148 2.10 -10.76 7.53
C LEU A 148 2.96 -11.22 6.34
N SER A 149 4.23 -11.53 6.54
CA SER A 149 5.19 -11.84 5.46
C SER A 149 4.79 -13.03 4.57
N ASP A 150 3.98 -13.94 5.09
CA ASP A 150 3.43 -15.08 4.38
C ASP A 150 2.07 -14.81 3.70
N ILE A 151 1.52 -13.58 3.78
CA ILE A 151 0.18 -13.24 3.28
C ILE A 151 0.23 -12.11 2.25
N LEU A 152 1.00 -11.03 2.52
CA LEU A 152 1.02 -9.85 1.67
C LEU A 152 1.75 -10.10 0.35
N SER A 153 1.25 -9.49 -0.73
CA SER A 153 1.90 -9.47 -2.05
C SER A 153 2.41 -8.08 -2.45
N TYR A 154 2.16 -7.07 -1.64
CA TYR A 154 2.66 -5.72 -1.83
C TYR A 154 2.82 -5.00 -0.51
N VAL A 155 3.89 -4.22 -0.38
CA VAL A 155 4.15 -3.37 0.80
C VAL A 155 4.36 -1.93 0.37
N ALA A 156 3.77 -0.99 1.10
CA ALA A 156 4.10 0.44 0.95
C ALA A 156 4.87 0.95 2.17
N VAL A 157 5.89 1.77 1.93
CA VAL A 157 6.55 2.57 2.96
C VAL A 157 6.03 4.00 2.87
N GLY A 158 5.40 4.47 3.93
CA GLY A 158 4.73 5.76 3.98
C GLY A 158 5.68 6.96 3.91
N ALA A 159 5.14 8.11 3.53
CA ALA A 159 5.89 9.35 3.35
C ALA A 159 6.61 9.86 4.62
N ARG A 160 6.15 9.46 5.82
CA ARG A 160 6.80 9.81 7.09
C ARG A 160 7.85 8.80 7.53
N SER A 161 7.88 7.64 6.89
CA SER A 161 8.75 6.50 7.23
C SER A 161 9.89 6.30 6.24
N VAL A 162 9.79 6.84 5.03
CA VAL A 162 10.73 6.60 3.92
C VAL A 162 12.16 7.08 4.21
N GLU A 163 12.34 8.03 5.13
CA GLU A 163 13.65 8.52 5.56
C GLU A 163 14.27 7.64 6.67
N ASN A 164 13.46 6.80 7.32
CA ASN A 164 13.92 5.97 8.43
C ASN A 164 14.76 4.80 7.94
N GLN A 165 15.95 4.63 8.52
CA GLN A 165 16.92 3.61 8.12
C GLN A 165 16.38 2.19 8.30
N GLU A 166 15.70 1.90 9.41
CA GLU A 166 15.16 0.57 9.67
C GLU A 166 14.14 0.13 8.62
N HIS A 167 13.29 1.07 8.12
CA HIS A 167 12.35 0.77 7.03
C HIS A 167 13.08 0.39 5.75
N ARG A 168 14.08 1.17 5.34
CA ARG A 168 14.87 0.91 4.12
C ARG A 168 15.58 -0.43 4.18
N LEU A 169 16.24 -0.72 5.30
CA LEU A 169 16.95 -1.98 5.52
C LEU A 169 15.99 -3.16 5.61
N THR A 170 14.83 -3.01 6.25
CA THR A 170 13.80 -4.07 6.27
C THR A 170 13.32 -4.38 4.86
N VAL A 171 13.05 -3.35 4.04
CA VAL A 171 12.61 -3.56 2.64
C VAL A 171 13.66 -4.33 1.83
N SER A 172 14.95 -4.16 2.10
CA SER A 172 16.01 -4.93 1.41
C SER A 172 15.96 -6.44 1.67
N GLY A 173 15.21 -6.88 2.66
CA GLY A 173 14.97 -8.29 3.00
C GLY A 173 13.55 -8.78 2.71
N ILE A 174 12.76 -8.02 1.95
CA ILE A 174 11.41 -8.39 1.53
C ILE A 174 11.46 -8.96 0.11
N ASP A 175 10.78 -10.09 -0.13
CA ASP A 175 10.81 -10.81 -1.41
C ASP A 175 9.66 -10.44 -2.37
N ILE A 176 8.83 -9.46 -2.00
CA ILE A 176 7.70 -8.96 -2.79
C ILE A 176 7.89 -7.49 -3.13
N PRO A 177 7.13 -6.92 -4.10
CA PRO A 177 7.19 -5.50 -4.43
C PRO A 177 6.98 -4.60 -3.22
N ALA A 178 7.87 -3.63 -3.05
CA ALA A 178 7.82 -2.66 -1.98
C ALA A 178 7.95 -1.23 -2.52
N GLY A 179 6.87 -0.45 -2.37
CA GLY A 179 6.78 0.91 -2.87
C GLY A 179 7.22 1.94 -1.83
N MET A 180 8.23 2.74 -2.18
CA MET A 180 8.78 3.82 -1.35
C MET A 180 8.10 5.14 -1.73
N LYS A 181 7.19 5.65 -0.87
CA LYS A 181 6.52 6.93 -1.12
C LYS A 181 7.52 8.09 -1.02
N ASN A 182 7.39 9.09 -1.90
CA ASN A 182 8.13 10.33 -1.66
C ASN A 182 7.74 10.93 -0.29
N PRO A 183 8.70 11.56 0.42
CA PRO A 183 8.41 12.20 1.70
C PRO A 183 7.36 13.32 1.53
N THR A 184 6.80 13.79 2.64
CA THR A 184 5.77 14.84 2.62
C THR A 184 6.27 16.15 2.00
N SER A 185 7.58 16.41 2.05
CA SER A 185 8.24 17.54 1.36
C SER A 185 8.22 17.44 -0.16
N GLY A 186 8.08 16.23 -0.72
CA GLY A 186 8.15 15.97 -2.15
C GLY A 186 9.56 15.72 -2.69
N ASP A 187 10.57 15.59 -1.83
CA ASP A 187 11.95 15.40 -2.26
C ASP A 187 12.15 14.04 -2.95
N LEU A 188 12.37 14.09 -4.27
CA LEU A 188 12.59 12.90 -5.09
C LEU A 188 13.94 12.25 -4.82
N SER A 189 14.95 13.02 -4.39
CA SER A 189 16.27 12.47 -4.08
C SER A 189 16.21 11.57 -2.84
N VAL A 190 15.46 11.97 -1.82
CA VAL A 190 15.19 11.14 -0.63
C VAL A 190 14.48 9.86 -1.03
N MET A 191 13.48 9.94 -1.91
CA MET A 191 12.75 8.77 -2.41
C MET A 191 13.67 7.82 -3.20
N ILE A 192 14.44 8.32 -4.15
CA ILE A 192 15.39 7.51 -4.94
C ILE A 192 16.45 6.87 -4.01
N ASN A 193 17.01 7.62 -3.08
CA ASN A 193 17.95 7.08 -2.10
C ASN A 193 17.35 5.96 -1.26
N SER A 194 16.05 6.02 -0.96
CA SER A 194 15.36 4.95 -0.24
C SER A 194 15.25 3.67 -1.07
N VAL A 195 15.02 3.79 -2.39
CA VAL A 195 15.00 2.65 -3.31
C VAL A 195 16.42 2.08 -3.48
N ILE A 196 17.45 2.92 -3.61
CA ILE A 196 18.85 2.47 -3.67
C ILE A 196 19.20 1.65 -2.42
N ALA A 197 18.87 2.14 -1.24
CA ALA A 197 19.09 1.42 0.00
C ALA A 197 18.29 0.10 0.03
N ALA A 198 17.03 0.12 -0.40
CA ALA A 198 16.19 -1.08 -0.42
C ALA A 198 16.65 -2.14 -1.43
N GLN A 199 17.24 -1.75 -2.56
CA GLN A 199 17.83 -2.69 -3.53
C GLN A 199 19.24 -3.16 -3.15
N GLY A 200 19.87 -2.51 -2.17
CA GLY A 200 21.19 -2.88 -1.66
C GLY A 200 21.16 -4.04 -0.67
N SER A 201 22.31 -4.72 -0.54
CA SER A 201 22.55 -5.76 0.49
C SER A 201 23.02 -5.11 1.78
N HIS A 202 22.49 -5.53 2.93
CA HIS A 202 22.81 -4.97 4.24
C HIS A 202 22.98 -6.03 5.32
N SER A 203 23.76 -5.69 6.37
CA SER A 203 23.77 -6.41 7.64
C SER A 203 23.33 -5.46 8.74
N PHE A 204 22.33 -5.86 9.53
CA PHE A 204 21.77 -5.03 10.58
C PHE A 204 21.07 -5.85 11.67
N ILE A 205 20.69 -5.18 12.76
CA ILE A 205 19.91 -5.83 13.83
C ILE A 205 18.43 -5.74 13.47
N TYR A 206 17.81 -6.90 13.22
CA TYR A 206 16.38 -7.01 13.04
C TYR A 206 15.77 -7.76 14.23
N ARG A 207 14.97 -7.08 15.04
CA ARG A 207 14.52 -7.59 16.33
C ARG A 207 15.71 -7.90 17.23
N THR A 208 15.93 -9.18 17.58
CA THR A 208 17.05 -9.66 18.41
C THR A 208 18.08 -10.46 17.62
N TRP A 209 18.05 -10.37 16.28
CA TRP A 209 18.92 -11.11 15.38
C TRP A 209 19.83 -10.18 14.59
N GLU A 210 21.08 -10.60 14.40
CA GLU A 210 21.89 -10.09 13.31
C GLU A 210 21.40 -10.74 12.02
N VAL A 211 21.00 -9.93 11.05
CA VAL A 211 20.50 -10.40 9.76
C VAL A 211 21.34 -9.85 8.62
N LYS A 212 21.37 -10.61 7.51
CA LYS A 212 21.95 -10.17 6.25
C LYS A 212 20.87 -10.26 5.17
N THR A 213 20.72 -9.20 4.36
CA THR A 213 19.77 -9.14 3.25
C THR A 213 20.51 -9.19 1.92
N SER A 214 19.81 -9.57 0.86
CA SER A 214 20.35 -9.60 -0.51
C SER A 214 19.99 -8.36 -1.34
N GLY A 215 19.12 -7.50 -0.82
CA GLY A 215 18.47 -6.44 -1.58
C GLY A 215 17.16 -6.90 -2.22
N ASN A 216 16.22 -5.97 -2.38
CA ASN A 216 14.92 -6.20 -3.00
C ASN A 216 14.87 -5.57 -4.41
N PRO A 217 15.05 -6.33 -5.49
CA PRO A 217 15.06 -5.81 -6.87
C PRO A 217 13.69 -5.27 -7.33
N LEU A 218 12.62 -5.52 -6.56
CA LEU A 218 11.26 -5.04 -6.82
C LEU A 218 10.91 -3.80 -6.00
N ALA A 219 11.87 -3.25 -5.23
CA ALA A 219 11.69 -1.97 -4.55
C ALA A 219 11.61 -0.84 -5.59
N HIS A 220 10.59 0.01 -5.48
CA HIS A 220 10.24 1.02 -6.46
C HIS A 220 9.68 2.28 -5.80
N THR A 221 9.42 3.32 -6.57
CA THR A 221 8.90 4.59 -6.09
C THR A 221 7.37 4.65 -6.08
N ILE A 222 6.81 5.51 -5.19
CA ILE A 222 5.39 5.90 -5.24
C ILE A 222 5.31 7.43 -5.20
N LEU A 223 4.73 8.04 -6.24
CA LEU A 223 4.46 9.46 -6.28
C LEU A 223 3.10 9.76 -5.63
N ARG A 224 3.11 10.50 -4.51
CA ARG A 224 1.90 10.80 -3.71
C ARG A 224 1.59 12.30 -3.57
N GLY A 225 2.30 13.17 -4.32
CA GLY A 225 2.28 14.60 -4.15
C GLY A 225 3.09 15.08 -2.95
N ALA A 226 3.18 16.37 -2.80
CA ALA A 226 3.93 17.07 -1.75
C ALA A 226 3.06 18.03 -0.95
N THR A 227 3.56 18.46 0.18
CA THR A 227 3.02 19.61 0.93
C THR A 227 4.10 20.68 1.01
N ASN A 228 3.86 21.85 0.45
CA ASN A 228 4.83 22.92 0.45
C ASN A 228 4.96 23.60 1.84
N LYS A 229 5.92 24.53 1.97
CA LYS A 229 6.17 25.26 3.23
C LYS A 229 4.98 26.08 3.75
N HIS A 230 3.97 26.32 2.91
CA HIS A 230 2.74 27.03 3.28
C HIS A 230 1.58 26.09 3.61
N GLY A 231 1.82 24.76 3.63
CA GLY A 231 0.81 23.74 3.91
C GLY A 231 -0.10 23.39 2.71
N ASN A 232 0.18 23.91 1.52
CA ASN A 232 -0.60 23.62 0.32
C ASN A 232 -0.13 22.31 -0.32
N SER A 233 -1.09 21.54 -0.83
CA SER A 233 -0.81 20.35 -1.62
C SER A 233 -0.24 20.74 -3.00
N VAL A 234 0.80 20.04 -3.41
CA VAL A 234 1.46 20.17 -4.72
C VAL A 234 1.45 18.78 -5.35
N PRO A 235 0.72 18.55 -6.44
CA PRO A 235 0.73 17.27 -7.14
C PRO A 235 2.07 16.98 -7.79
N ASN A 236 2.36 15.70 -8.05
CA ASN A 236 3.57 15.24 -8.75
C ASN A 236 3.29 14.03 -9.66
N TYR A 237 2.15 14.05 -10.35
CA TYR A 237 1.71 13.00 -11.29
C TYR A 237 1.64 13.48 -12.74
N HIS A 238 1.97 14.75 -13.03
CA HIS A 238 1.93 15.28 -14.38
C HIS A 238 3.10 14.73 -15.22
N TYR A 239 3.03 14.91 -16.52
CA TYR A 239 4.05 14.45 -17.47
C TYR A 239 5.46 14.87 -17.06
N GLU A 240 5.63 16.14 -16.71
CA GLU A 240 6.92 16.72 -16.33
C GLU A 240 7.47 16.14 -15.02
N ASP A 241 6.59 15.84 -14.05
CA ASP A 241 6.99 15.23 -12.79
C ASP A 241 7.49 13.79 -12.99
N ILE A 242 6.77 13.02 -13.84
CA ILE A 242 7.14 11.64 -14.17
C ILE A 242 8.41 11.61 -15.03
N GLN A 243 8.55 12.55 -15.98
CA GLN A 243 9.75 12.71 -16.79
C GLN A 243 10.98 13.00 -15.89
N LEU A 244 10.85 13.91 -14.94
CA LEU A 244 11.91 14.20 -13.97
C LEU A 244 12.28 12.98 -13.13
N LEU A 245 11.29 12.17 -12.73
CA LEU A 245 11.56 10.92 -12.02
C LEU A 245 12.32 9.92 -12.91
N LEU A 246 11.95 9.79 -14.19
CA LEU A 246 12.64 8.94 -15.15
C LEU A 246 14.10 9.35 -15.32
N GLU A 247 14.38 10.65 -15.46
CA GLU A 247 15.73 11.20 -15.52
C GLU A 247 16.54 10.80 -14.28
N LYS A 248 15.96 10.95 -13.08
CA LYS A 248 16.62 10.52 -11.84
C LYS A 248 16.88 9.02 -11.77
N TYR A 249 15.99 8.18 -12.27
CA TYR A 249 16.26 6.75 -12.38
C TYR A 249 17.42 6.45 -13.32
N ASN A 250 17.50 7.16 -14.45
CA ASN A 250 18.57 6.99 -15.43
C ASN A 250 19.97 7.43 -14.92
N GLU A 251 20.01 8.28 -13.89
CA GLU A 251 21.25 8.67 -13.19
C GLU A 251 21.73 7.59 -12.20
N THR A 252 20.99 6.51 -12.00
CA THR A 252 21.28 5.46 -11.03
C THR A 252 21.56 4.11 -11.69
N HIS A 253 22.03 3.15 -10.89
CA HIS A 253 22.19 1.74 -11.29
C HIS A 253 21.06 0.84 -10.76
N LEU A 254 19.90 1.44 -10.46
CA LEU A 254 18.73 0.70 -9.99
C LEU A 254 18.22 -0.26 -11.08
N VAL A 255 17.85 -1.45 -10.65
CA VAL A 255 17.20 -2.43 -11.54
C VAL A 255 15.69 -2.24 -11.50
N ASN A 256 15.00 -2.64 -12.57
CA ASN A 256 13.54 -2.58 -12.68
C ASN A 256 12.95 -1.20 -12.32
N PRO A 257 13.35 -0.10 -13.01
CA PRO A 257 12.79 1.22 -12.77
C PRO A 257 11.25 1.17 -12.84
N ALA A 258 10.59 1.60 -11.77
CA ALA A 258 9.15 1.55 -11.69
C ALA A 258 8.59 2.60 -10.73
N THR A 259 7.38 3.07 -11.02
CA THR A 259 6.63 3.94 -10.12
C THR A 259 5.15 3.57 -10.09
N ILE A 260 4.53 3.74 -8.94
CA ILE A 260 3.08 3.73 -8.75
C ILE A 260 2.63 5.17 -8.49
N ILE A 261 1.52 5.58 -9.09
CA ILE A 261 0.94 6.90 -8.84
C ILE A 261 -0.18 6.78 -7.80
N ASP A 262 0.02 7.37 -6.64
CA ASP A 262 -1.01 7.50 -5.63
C ASP A 262 -1.97 8.66 -6.03
N ALA A 263 -3.15 8.32 -6.47
CA ALA A 263 -4.13 9.27 -7.00
C ALA A 263 -4.80 10.13 -5.92
N ASN A 264 -4.63 9.79 -4.64
CA ASN A 264 -5.19 10.57 -3.53
C ASN A 264 -4.11 11.46 -2.86
N HIS A 265 -4.14 11.60 -1.55
CA HIS A 265 -3.22 12.39 -0.72
C HIS A 265 -3.00 13.81 -1.26
N SER A 266 -1.73 14.24 -1.43
CA SER A 266 -1.45 15.59 -1.95
C SER A 266 -1.63 15.71 -3.47
N ASN A 267 -1.68 14.60 -4.22
CA ASN A 267 -2.00 14.62 -5.65
C ASN A 267 -3.44 15.09 -5.89
N SER A 268 -4.40 14.68 -5.06
CA SER A 268 -5.79 15.15 -5.12
C SER A 268 -6.08 16.37 -4.23
N GLY A 269 -5.11 16.81 -3.42
CA GLY A 269 -5.35 17.76 -2.34
C GLY A 269 -6.38 17.25 -1.31
N LYS A 270 -6.47 15.92 -1.15
CA LYS A 270 -7.45 15.19 -0.32
C LYS A 270 -8.92 15.36 -0.77
N LYS A 271 -9.14 15.77 -2.01
CA LYS A 271 -10.45 15.79 -2.67
C LYS A 271 -10.62 14.45 -3.39
N TYR A 272 -11.23 13.48 -2.73
CA TYR A 272 -11.25 12.09 -3.17
C TYR A 272 -11.86 11.91 -4.57
N GLU A 273 -12.82 12.74 -4.98
CA GLU A 273 -13.42 12.69 -6.32
C GLU A 273 -12.41 12.99 -7.43
N GLN A 274 -11.34 13.73 -7.13
CA GLN A 274 -10.27 14.03 -8.10
C GLN A 274 -9.46 12.81 -8.50
N GLN A 275 -9.50 11.72 -7.74
CA GLN A 275 -8.78 10.50 -8.06
C GLN A 275 -9.15 9.98 -9.46
N ILE A 276 -10.42 10.05 -9.86
CA ILE A 276 -10.89 9.62 -11.18
C ILE A 276 -10.19 10.40 -12.29
N ARG A 277 -10.18 11.72 -12.19
CA ARG A 277 -9.50 12.58 -13.17
C ARG A 277 -7.99 12.31 -13.20
N ILE A 278 -7.37 12.20 -12.02
CA ILE A 278 -5.92 11.98 -11.91
C ILE A 278 -5.52 10.66 -12.57
N VAL A 279 -6.27 9.58 -12.35
CA VAL A 279 -6.02 8.30 -13.01
C VAL A 279 -6.10 8.44 -14.53
N LYS A 280 -7.11 9.13 -15.07
CA LYS A 280 -7.26 9.38 -16.50
C LYS A 280 -6.08 10.20 -17.07
N ASP A 281 -5.64 11.23 -16.35
CA ASP A 281 -4.46 12.03 -16.73
C ASP A 281 -3.19 11.15 -16.78
N VAL A 282 -3.00 10.26 -15.81
CA VAL A 282 -1.86 9.34 -15.75
C VAL A 282 -1.90 8.35 -16.92
N LEU A 283 -3.04 7.76 -17.23
CA LEU A 283 -3.20 6.86 -18.38
C LEU A 283 -2.93 7.58 -19.70
N HIS A 284 -3.45 8.81 -19.85
CA HIS A 284 -3.14 9.64 -21.02
C HIS A 284 -1.62 9.91 -21.15
N THR A 285 -0.97 10.29 -20.05
CA THR A 285 0.47 10.55 -20.00
C THR A 285 1.29 9.32 -20.41
N ARG A 286 0.92 8.11 -19.96
CA ARG A 286 1.56 6.85 -20.35
C ARG A 286 1.54 6.65 -21.86
N ARG A 287 0.42 6.92 -22.54
CA ARG A 287 0.28 6.77 -24.01
C ARG A 287 1.12 7.75 -24.81
N CYS A 288 1.51 8.88 -24.22
CA CYS A 288 2.31 9.90 -24.91
C CYS A 288 3.80 9.55 -25.02
N ASN A 289 4.32 8.66 -24.15
CA ASN A 289 5.75 8.37 -24.08
C ASN A 289 5.98 6.93 -23.60
N LYS A 290 6.67 6.11 -24.42
CA LYS A 290 6.94 4.69 -24.12
C LYS A 290 7.83 4.47 -22.87
N ASP A 291 8.75 5.39 -22.62
CA ASP A 291 9.61 5.29 -21.43
C ASP A 291 8.79 5.54 -20.15
N ILE A 292 7.85 6.50 -20.20
CA ILE A 292 6.88 6.74 -19.13
C ILE A 292 5.91 5.56 -19.00
N GLU A 293 5.45 5.00 -20.11
CA GLU A 293 4.61 3.80 -20.11
C GLU A 293 5.31 2.63 -19.40
N SER A 294 6.59 2.44 -19.72
CA SER A 294 7.42 1.43 -19.07
C SER A 294 7.67 1.71 -17.58
N LEU A 295 7.81 2.96 -17.19
CA LEU A 295 8.08 3.38 -15.80
C LEU A 295 6.85 3.28 -14.90
N VAL A 296 5.68 3.76 -15.37
CA VAL A 296 4.44 3.81 -14.57
C VAL A 296 3.74 2.47 -14.62
N LYS A 297 3.93 1.65 -13.60
CA LYS A 297 3.41 0.28 -13.51
C LYS A 297 1.99 0.17 -12.94
N GLY A 298 1.47 1.24 -12.33
CA GLY A 298 0.14 1.19 -11.74
C GLY A 298 -0.28 2.46 -11.04
N VAL A 299 -1.47 2.40 -10.46
CA VAL A 299 -2.06 3.45 -9.63
C VAL A 299 -2.48 2.91 -8.27
N MET A 300 -2.51 3.81 -7.28
CA MET A 300 -3.05 3.55 -5.95
C MET A 300 -4.26 4.45 -5.70
N ILE A 301 -5.39 3.85 -5.30
CA ILE A 301 -6.68 4.50 -5.19
C ILE A 301 -7.27 4.25 -3.81
N GLU A 302 -7.73 5.29 -3.13
CA GLU A 302 -8.48 5.17 -1.88
C GLU A 302 -9.98 5.09 -2.17
N SER A 303 -10.57 3.94 -1.87
CA SER A 303 -11.95 3.59 -2.14
C SER A 303 -12.54 2.70 -1.05
N TYR A 304 -13.83 2.86 -0.77
CA TYR A 304 -14.57 1.98 0.15
C TYR A 304 -15.98 1.73 -0.38
N LEU A 305 -16.88 1.13 0.45
CA LEU A 305 -18.25 0.88 0.02
C LEU A 305 -19.02 2.19 -0.19
N GLU A 306 -18.90 3.12 0.77
CA GLU A 306 -19.58 4.41 0.75
C GLU A 306 -18.60 5.56 0.52
N PRO A 307 -18.97 6.60 -0.27
CA PRO A 307 -18.07 7.71 -0.58
C PRO A 307 -17.85 8.65 0.59
N GLY A 308 -16.70 9.32 0.59
CA GLY A 308 -16.31 10.30 1.59
C GLY A 308 -15.75 9.69 2.85
N ASN A 309 -15.94 10.37 3.97
CA ASN A 309 -15.52 9.91 5.30
C ASN A 309 -16.50 10.34 6.39
N GLN A 310 -16.32 9.80 7.59
CA GLN A 310 -17.10 10.10 8.79
C GLN A 310 -16.20 10.22 10.02
N LYS A 311 -16.72 10.79 11.09
CA LYS A 311 -16.04 10.88 12.38
C LYS A 311 -16.45 9.69 13.25
N ILE A 312 -15.50 9.17 14.04
CA ILE A 312 -15.78 8.19 15.09
C ILE A 312 -16.62 8.86 16.19
N GLY A 313 -17.57 8.13 16.77
CA GLY A 313 -18.40 8.61 17.88
C GLY A 313 -19.48 9.62 17.51
N CYS A 314 -19.85 9.75 16.22
CA CYS A 314 -20.91 10.68 15.79
C CYS A 314 -22.35 10.14 15.96
N GLY A 315 -22.53 8.98 16.55
CA GLY A 315 -23.84 8.36 16.86
C GLY A 315 -24.56 7.69 15.70
N ASN A 316 -24.25 8.05 14.44
CA ASN A 316 -24.78 7.44 13.21
C ASN A 316 -23.64 6.93 12.35
N HIS A 317 -23.03 5.81 12.76
CA HIS A 317 -21.97 5.18 11.98
C HIS A 317 -22.53 4.55 10.70
N VAL A 318 -22.01 4.97 9.54
CA VAL A 318 -22.37 4.42 8.24
C VAL A 318 -21.43 3.27 7.93
N TYR A 319 -21.97 2.08 7.75
CA TYR A 319 -21.20 0.89 7.39
C TYR A 319 -20.44 1.08 6.07
N GLY A 320 -19.17 0.69 6.04
CA GLY A 320 -18.32 0.78 4.84
C GLY A 320 -17.95 2.22 4.41
N LYS A 321 -18.08 3.21 5.31
CA LYS A 321 -17.63 4.57 5.08
C LYS A 321 -16.36 4.84 5.88
N SER A 322 -15.33 5.40 5.23
CA SER A 322 -14.03 5.64 5.85
C SER A 322 -14.10 6.47 7.13
N ILE A 323 -13.39 6.06 8.17
CA ILE A 323 -13.22 6.82 9.43
C ILE A 323 -11.92 7.63 9.46
N THR A 324 -11.20 7.68 8.33
CA THR A 324 -9.95 8.41 8.18
C THR A 324 -10.03 9.37 6.99
N ASP A 325 -9.14 9.29 5.99
CA ASP A 325 -9.23 10.18 4.83
C ASP A 325 -10.41 9.75 3.92
N PRO A 326 -11.05 10.70 3.22
CA PRO A 326 -12.21 10.40 2.38
C PRO A 326 -11.84 9.53 1.16
N CYS A 327 -12.72 8.59 0.82
CA CYS A 327 -12.54 7.59 -0.22
C CYS A 327 -13.59 7.75 -1.34
N LEU A 328 -13.30 7.22 -2.54
CA LEU A 328 -14.33 6.95 -3.56
C LEU A 328 -15.32 5.92 -3.02
N GLY A 329 -16.58 5.99 -3.46
CA GLY A 329 -17.56 4.94 -3.23
C GLY A 329 -17.40 3.77 -4.21
N TRP A 330 -18.11 2.67 -3.94
CA TRP A 330 -18.00 1.46 -4.75
C TRP A 330 -18.36 1.70 -6.22
N ASP A 331 -19.50 2.32 -6.51
CA ASP A 331 -19.96 2.52 -7.89
C ASP A 331 -18.97 3.34 -8.73
N GLN A 332 -18.39 4.38 -8.13
CA GLN A 332 -17.35 5.18 -8.79
C GLN A 332 -16.09 4.35 -9.07
N THR A 333 -15.75 3.47 -8.14
CA THR A 333 -14.55 2.64 -8.25
C THR A 333 -14.70 1.55 -9.28
N GLU A 334 -15.84 0.86 -9.31
CA GLU A 334 -16.12 -0.17 -10.31
C GLU A 334 -16.05 0.40 -11.72
N HIS A 335 -16.69 1.54 -11.99
CA HIS A 335 -16.61 2.22 -13.28
C HIS A 335 -15.16 2.63 -13.62
N LEU A 336 -14.43 3.18 -12.65
CA LEU A 336 -13.04 3.59 -12.86
C LEU A 336 -12.13 2.40 -13.22
N ILE A 337 -12.32 1.23 -12.61
CA ILE A 337 -11.54 0.04 -12.94
C ILE A 337 -11.80 -0.42 -14.38
N TYR A 338 -13.06 -0.38 -14.85
CA TYR A 338 -13.37 -0.68 -16.27
C TYR A 338 -12.77 0.37 -17.19
N ASP A 339 -12.87 1.67 -16.89
CA ASP A 339 -12.23 2.74 -17.66
C ASP A 339 -10.72 2.49 -17.78
N ILE A 340 -10.04 2.09 -16.68
CA ILE A 340 -8.61 1.76 -16.70
C ILE A 340 -8.34 0.57 -17.64
N ALA A 341 -9.16 -0.47 -17.57
CA ALA A 341 -8.99 -1.66 -18.39
C ALA A 341 -9.21 -1.37 -19.90
N GLU A 342 -10.10 -0.44 -20.24
CA GLU A 342 -10.32 0.00 -21.63
C GLU A 342 -9.12 0.78 -22.18
N GLU A 343 -8.41 1.52 -21.31
CA GLU A 343 -7.29 2.39 -21.71
C GLU A 343 -5.92 1.71 -21.65
N CYS A 344 -5.78 0.57 -20.97
CA CYS A 344 -4.63 -0.34 -20.97
C CYS A 344 -4.82 -1.43 -22.03
#